data_7d56fb845c44170373e4eefafe7bc1b5
#
_entry.id   7d56fb845c44170373e4eefafe7bc1b5
#
_cell.length_a   1.000
_cell.length_b   1.000
_cell.length_c   1.000
_cell.angle_alpha   90.00
_cell.angle_beta   90.00
_cell.angle_gamma   90.00
#
_symmetry.space_group_name_H-M   'P 1'
#
loop_
_entity.id
_entity.type
_entity.pdbx_description
1 polymer ?
#
loop_
_entity_poly.entity_id
_entity_poly.type
_entity_poly.pdbx_seq_one_letter_code
_entity_poly.pdbx_strand_id
1 'polypeptide(L)'
;MKSQICDILDIEFPLVAFSHCRDVVAAVSKAGGMGVLGAVGLTPEKLEIELNWIDENVNGKPYGVDVLVPNSYVGKGENLTTEDLRAMIPEEHREFRANILEQHDIDEADLRNGSTSLKAEEGSNQVLGAGLDGAKEVLEVAFSHPIKLVANALGVPPKWMLEMGKQPVSYTHLTLPTKSGV
;
A
#
# COMPACT_ATOMS: atom_id res chain seq x y z
N MET A 1 17.16 -22.99 -0.63
CA MET A 1 18.27 -22.01 -0.45
C MET A 1 17.91 -21.23 0.80
N LYS A 2 18.60 -21.44 1.92
CA LYS A 2 18.37 -20.69 3.15
C LYS A 2 19.25 -19.44 3.17
N SER A 3 18.67 -18.31 3.48
CA SER A 3 19.37 -17.03 3.68
C SER A 3 18.92 -16.47 5.03
N GLN A 4 19.68 -15.53 5.58
CA GLN A 4 19.35 -14.88 6.86
C GLN A 4 17.93 -14.27 6.88
N ILE A 5 17.43 -13.80 5.73
CA ILE A 5 16.07 -13.26 5.61
C ILE A 5 14.99 -14.33 5.87
N CYS A 6 15.27 -15.60 5.54
CA CYS A 6 14.34 -16.69 5.80
C CYS A 6 14.13 -16.88 7.30
N ASP A 7 15.21 -16.79 8.09
CA ASP A 7 15.14 -16.94 9.54
C ASP A 7 14.45 -15.73 10.19
N ILE A 8 14.67 -14.52 9.66
CA ILE A 8 14.06 -13.28 10.16
C ILE A 8 12.55 -13.27 9.92
N LEU A 9 12.12 -13.68 8.72
CA LEU A 9 10.73 -13.62 8.28
C LEU A 9 9.95 -14.91 8.51
N ASP A 10 10.62 -15.96 9.00
CA ASP A 10 10.05 -17.31 9.20
C ASP A 10 9.48 -17.92 7.92
N ILE A 11 10.26 -17.82 6.83
CA ILE A 11 9.91 -18.34 5.49
C ILE A 11 10.87 -19.42 5.03
N GLU A 12 10.44 -20.29 4.12
CA GLU A 12 11.24 -21.43 3.65
C GLU A 12 12.29 -21.02 2.60
N PHE A 13 11.95 -20.02 1.78
CA PHE A 13 12.87 -19.44 0.78
C PHE A 13 12.73 -17.92 0.71
N PRO A 14 13.78 -17.21 0.29
CA PRO A 14 13.83 -15.75 0.32
C PRO A 14 13.03 -15.14 -0.83
N LEU A 15 11.72 -15.39 -0.83
CA LEU A 15 10.77 -14.86 -1.81
C LEU A 15 9.72 -14.04 -1.08
N VAL A 16 9.61 -12.77 -1.44
CA VAL A 16 8.57 -11.86 -1.00
C VAL A 16 7.78 -11.42 -2.24
N ALA A 17 6.47 -11.58 -2.23
CA ALA A 17 5.62 -11.25 -3.36
C ALA A 17 4.49 -10.30 -2.95
N PHE A 18 4.42 -9.17 -3.62
CA PHE A 18 3.37 -8.17 -3.46
C PHE A 18 2.14 -8.50 -4.30
N SER A 19 0.94 -8.28 -3.73
CA SER A 19 -0.32 -8.36 -4.46
C SER A 19 -1.42 -7.53 -3.78
N HIS A 20 -2.36 -7.01 -4.57
CA HIS A 20 -3.62 -6.46 -4.06
C HIS A 20 -4.70 -7.53 -3.84
N CYS A 21 -4.43 -8.79 -4.20
CA CYS A 21 -5.36 -9.89 -4.08
C CYS A 21 -4.99 -10.77 -2.88
N ARG A 22 -5.85 -10.84 -1.89
CA ARG A 22 -5.66 -11.62 -0.65
C ARG A 22 -5.41 -13.11 -0.88
N ASP A 23 -6.05 -13.70 -1.87
CA ASP A 23 -5.86 -15.10 -2.27
C ASP A 23 -4.44 -15.37 -2.79
N VAL A 24 -3.87 -14.44 -3.56
CA VAL A 24 -2.47 -14.51 -4.00
C VAL A 24 -1.52 -14.40 -2.80
N VAL A 25 -1.77 -13.46 -1.89
CA VAL A 25 -0.99 -13.32 -0.65
C VAL A 25 -0.99 -14.62 0.15
N ALA A 26 -2.15 -15.21 0.40
CA ALA A 26 -2.26 -16.47 1.12
C ALA A 26 -1.59 -17.64 0.36
N ALA A 27 -1.70 -17.70 -0.96
CA ALA A 27 -1.08 -18.74 -1.77
C ALA A 27 0.45 -18.68 -1.71
N VAL A 28 1.04 -17.50 -1.84
CA VAL A 28 2.50 -17.29 -1.73
C VAL A 28 3.01 -17.69 -0.35
N SER A 29 2.34 -17.26 0.72
CA SER A 29 2.71 -17.59 2.09
C SER A 29 2.60 -19.10 2.35
N LYS A 30 1.53 -19.76 1.92
CA LYS A 30 1.38 -21.22 2.02
C LYS A 30 2.44 -21.98 1.22
N ALA A 31 2.91 -21.43 0.12
CA ALA A 31 3.98 -22.02 -0.69
C ALA A 31 5.38 -21.88 -0.06
N GLY A 32 5.53 -21.20 1.07
CA GLY A 32 6.80 -21.06 1.82
C GLY A 32 7.55 -19.76 1.57
N GLY A 33 7.00 -18.84 0.78
CA GLY A 33 7.45 -17.45 0.68
C GLY A 33 6.73 -16.54 1.68
N MET A 34 6.70 -15.25 1.39
CA MET A 34 5.91 -14.26 2.11
C MET A 34 5.05 -13.45 1.14
N GLY A 35 3.75 -13.59 1.23
CA GLY A 35 2.81 -12.72 0.54
C GLY A 35 2.70 -11.38 1.27
N VAL A 36 2.61 -10.27 0.53
CA VAL A 36 2.44 -8.92 1.08
C VAL A 36 1.23 -8.28 0.44
N LEU A 37 0.24 -7.95 1.26
CA LEU A 37 -0.99 -7.29 0.80
C LEU A 37 -0.76 -5.79 0.60
N GLY A 38 -1.05 -5.29 -0.59
CA GLY A 38 -1.09 -3.85 -0.86
C GLY A 38 -2.32 -3.21 -0.24
N ALA A 39 -2.15 -2.44 0.82
CA ALA A 39 -3.23 -1.77 1.55
C ALA A 39 -3.60 -0.39 0.99
N VAL A 40 -2.98 0.02 -0.10
CA VAL A 40 -3.24 1.32 -0.73
C VAL A 40 -4.68 1.42 -1.20
N GLY A 41 -5.38 2.47 -0.77
CA GLY A 41 -6.78 2.70 -1.13
C GLY A 41 -7.79 1.86 -0.33
N LEU A 42 -7.34 1.05 0.63
CA LEU A 42 -8.23 0.38 1.57
C LEU A 42 -8.53 1.30 2.76
N THR A 43 -9.79 1.35 3.17
CA THR A 43 -10.16 1.92 4.47
C THR A 43 -9.78 0.95 5.58
N PRO A 44 -9.67 1.40 6.85
CA PRO A 44 -9.42 0.51 7.99
C PRO A 44 -10.39 -0.69 8.03
N GLU A 45 -11.68 -0.47 7.77
CA GLU A 45 -12.71 -1.52 7.80
C GLU A 45 -12.52 -2.54 6.65
N LYS A 46 -12.15 -2.07 5.45
CA LYS A 46 -11.86 -2.95 4.31
C LYS A 46 -10.59 -3.75 4.56
N LEU A 47 -9.55 -3.10 5.10
CA LEU A 47 -8.32 -3.80 5.46
C LEU A 47 -8.58 -4.90 6.50
N GLU A 48 -9.37 -4.64 7.52
CA GLU A 48 -9.78 -5.62 8.52
C GLU A 48 -10.44 -6.86 7.88
N ILE A 49 -11.34 -6.65 6.92
CA ILE A 49 -11.99 -7.75 6.18
C ILE A 49 -10.97 -8.58 5.39
N GLU A 50 -10.03 -7.92 4.70
CA GLU A 50 -9.01 -8.60 3.92
C GLU A 50 -8.04 -9.40 4.81
N LEU A 51 -7.61 -8.82 5.93
CA LEU A 51 -6.67 -9.46 6.85
C LEU A 51 -7.31 -10.62 7.61
N ASN A 52 -8.56 -10.48 8.06
CA ASN A 52 -9.30 -11.59 8.67
C ASN A 52 -9.38 -12.79 7.71
N TRP A 53 -9.69 -12.54 6.42
CA TRP A 53 -9.71 -13.61 5.44
C TRP A 53 -8.32 -14.24 5.22
N ILE A 54 -7.25 -13.44 5.21
CA ILE A 54 -5.87 -13.97 5.08
C ILE A 54 -5.54 -14.84 6.29
N ASP A 55 -5.84 -14.40 7.52
CA ASP A 55 -5.59 -15.14 8.75
C ASP A 55 -6.24 -16.54 8.73
N GLU A 56 -7.49 -16.61 8.25
CA GLU A 56 -8.21 -17.87 8.11
C GLU A 56 -7.63 -18.79 7.02
N ASN A 57 -7.00 -18.23 6.00
CA ASN A 57 -6.59 -18.95 4.80
C ASN A 57 -5.08 -19.16 4.65
N VAL A 58 -4.25 -18.54 5.49
CA VAL A 58 -2.78 -18.63 5.38
C VAL A 58 -2.18 -19.83 6.13
N ASN A 59 -2.99 -20.58 6.89
CA ASN A 59 -2.56 -21.73 7.70
C ASN A 59 -1.42 -21.41 8.69
N GLY A 60 -1.46 -20.24 9.32
CA GLY A 60 -0.43 -19.79 10.28
C GLY A 60 0.92 -19.44 9.64
N LYS A 61 1.03 -19.39 8.33
CA LYS A 61 2.25 -18.95 7.64
C LYS A 61 2.38 -17.42 7.70
N PRO A 62 3.62 -16.88 7.70
CA PRO A 62 3.84 -15.44 7.79
C PRO A 62 3.37 -14.71 6.53
N TYR A 63 2.85 -13.50 6.72
CA TYR A 63 2.50 -12.58 5.65
C TYR A 63 2.77 -11.13 6.09
N GLY A 64 2.69 -10.19 5.16
CA GLY A 64 2.93 -8.78 5.41
C GLY A 64 1.89 -7.86 4.78
N VAL A 65 2.01 -6.57 5.09
CA VAL A 65 1.20 -5.49 4.53
C VAL A 65 2.10 -4.41 3.98
N ASP A 66 1.77 -3.88 2.81
CA ASP A 66 2.44 -2.72 2.21
C ASP A 66 1.54 -1.50 2.30
N VAL A 67 2.10 -0.40 2.81
CA VAL A 67 1.42 0.87 2.99
C VAL A 67 2.15 1.99 2.23
N LEU A 68 1.45 3.08 1.96
CA LEU A 68 2.05 4.28 1.39
C LEU A 68 2.08 5.40 2.43
N VAL A 69 3.25 5.66 2.98
CA VAL A 69 3.50 6.76 3.91
C VAL A 69 4.61 7.65 3.36
N PRO A 70 4.27 8.65 2.54
CA PRO A 70 5.27 9.53 1.94
C PRO A 70 5.89 10.43 3.01
N ASN A 71 7.22 10.60 2.96
CA ASN A 71 7.94 11.56 3.81
C ASN A 71 7.71 13.01 3.38
N SER A 72 7.48 13.22 2.09
CA SER A 72 7.17 14.54 1.51
C SER A 72 6.15 14.38 0.39
N TYR A 73 5.21 15.29 0.32
CA TYR A 73 4.22 15.39 -0.75
C TYR A 73 3.83 16.85 -0.92
N VAL A 74 3.30 17.18 -2.09
CA VAL A 74 2.79 18.54 -2.38
C VAL A 74 1.64 18.86 -1.43
N GLY A 75 1.69 20.03 -0.77
CA GLY A 75 0.67 20.44 0.19
C GLY A 75 0.83 19.83 1.59
N LYS A 76 2.01 19.27 1.92
CA LYS A 76 2.27 18.79 3.28
C LYS A 76 2.14 19.94 4.30
N GLY A 77 1.17 19.83 5.19
CA GLY A 77 0.85 20.87 6.18
C GLY A 77 -0.17 21.92 5.71
N GLU A 78 -0.69 21.76 4.49
CA GLU A 78 -1.76 22.58 3.93
C GLU A 78 -3.04 21.74 3.80
N ASN A 79 -4.19 22.36 4.04
CA ASN A 79 -5.50 21.70 3.85
C ASN A 79 -5.92 21.85 2.37
N LEU A 80 -5.23 21.17 1.45
CA LEU A 80 -5.57 21.19 0.04
C LEU A 80 -6.79 20.31 -0.23
N THR A 81 -7.74 20.85 -0.97
CA THR A 81 -8.87 20.08 -1.48
C THR A 81 -8.46 19.25 -2.71
N THR A 82 -9.28 18.29 -3.09
CA THR A 82 -9.09 17.53 -4.35
C THR A 82 -9.12 18.47 -5.57
N GLU A 83 -9.88 19.57 -5.52
CA GLU A 83 -9.91 20.59 -6.57
C GLU A 83 -8.60 21.37 -6.66
N ASP A 84 -8.03 21.76 -5.51
CA ASP A 84 -6.73 22.41 -5.46
C ASP A 84 -5.64 21.53 -6.08
N LEU A 85 -5.62 20.25 -5.72
CA LEU A 85 -4.66 19.27 -6.27
C LEU A 85 -4.86 19.07 -7.78
N ARG A 86 -6.12 19.02 -8.26
CA ARG A 86 -6.42 18.95 -9.70
C ARG A 86 -5.99 20.21 -10.44
N ALA A 87 -6.15 21.39 -9.83
CA ALA A 87 -5.71 22.65 -10.42
C ALA A 87 -4.18 22.75 -10.57
N MET A 88 -3.42 22.02 -9.76
CA MET A 88 -1.95 21.96 -9.86
C MET A 88 -1.45 21.08 -11.02
N ILE A 89 -2.32 20.29 -11.65
CA ILE A 89 -1.93 19.48 -12.82
C ILE A 89 -1.72 20.42 -14.01
N PRO A 90 -0.53 20.46 -14.63
CA PRO A 90 -0.26 21.28 -15.80
C PRO A 90 -1.23 20.97 -16.94
N GLU A 91 -1.62 22.03 -17.68
CA GLU A 91 -2.56 21.90 -18.80
C GLU A 91 -2.06 20.94 -19.88
N GLU A 92 -0.77 20.96 -20.18
CA GLU A 92 -0.12 20.04 -21.11
C GLU A 92 -0.36 18.55 -20.79
N HIS A 93 -0.44 18.20 -19.47
CA HIS A 93 -0.73 16.83 -19.06
C HIS A 93 -2.21 16.48 -19.25
N ARG A 94 -3.09 17.46 -19.09
CA ARG A 94 -4.54 17.27 -19.34
C ARG A 94 -4.81 17.07 -20.81
N GLU A 95 -4.21 17.92 -21.67
CA GLU A 95 -4.28 17.79 -23.12
C GLU A 95 -3.71 16.47 -23.61
N PHE A 96 -2.53 16.08 -23.10
CA PHE A 96 -1.93 14.79 -23.43
C PHE A 96 -2.86 13.62 -23.09
N ARG A 97 -3.46 13.64 -21.90
CA ARG A 97 -4.43 12.60 -21.49
C ARG A 97 -5.64 12.60 -22.42
N ALA A 98 -6.22 13.77 -22.69
CA ALA A 98 -7.38 13.89 -23.59
C ALA A 98 -7.09 13.33 -24.97
N ASN A 99 -5.92 13.65 -25.55
CA ASN A 99 -5.49 13.13 -26.84
C ASN A 99 -5.35 11.59 -26.85
N ILE A 100 -4.82 10.99 -25.78
CA ILE A 100 -4.73 9.53 -25.67
C ILE A 100 -6.13 8.90 -25.63
N LEU A 101 -7.06 9.46 -24.86
CA LEU A 101 -8.42 8.94 -24.77
C LEU A 101 -9.13 9.03 -26.14
N GLU A 102 -8.99 10.15 -26.83
CA GLU A 102 -9.55 10.35 -28.17
C GLU A 102 -8.96 9.37 -29.21
N GLN A 103 -7.62 9.15 -29.19
CA GLN A 103 -6.95 8.19 -30.08
C GLN A 103 -7.43 6.74 -29.91
N HIS A 104 -7.96 6.41 -28.76
CA HIS A 104 -8.43 5.07 -28.42
C HIS A 104 -9.95 4.95 -28.31
N ASP A 105 -10.70 5.98 -28.76
CA ASP A 105 -12.16 6.02 -28.69
C ASP A 105 -12.71 5.72 -27.26
N ILE A 106 -12.00 6.21 -26.22
CA ILE A 106 -12.39 6.01 -24.82
C ILE A 106 -13.10 7.28 -24.33
N ASP A 107 -14.38 7.15 -23.95
CA ASP A 107 -15.10 8.24 -23.30
C ASP A 107 -14.62 8.43 -21.86
N GLU A 108 -14.34 9.67 -21.47
CA GLU A 108 -13.95 10.00 -20.10
C GLU A 108 -15.03 9.62 -19.07
N ALA A 109 -16.30 9.64 -19.47
CA ALA A 109 -17.41 9.18 -18.63
C ALA A 109 -17.34 7.67 -18.34
N ASP A 110 -16.86 6.87 -19.28
CA ASP A 110 -16.68 5.42 -19.09
C ASP A 110 -15.58 5.10 -18.09
N LEU A 111 -14.51 5.91 -18.06
CA LEU A 111 -13.46 5.78 -17.04
C LEU A 111 -13.97 6.06 -15.62
N ARG A 112 -14.89 7.02 -15.47
CA ARG A 112 -15.52 7.33 -14.18
C ARG A 112 -16.48 6.23 -13.74
N ASN A 113 -17.18 5.61 -14.68
CA ASN A 113 -18.16 4.55 -14.41
C ASN A 113 -17.54 3.16 -14.26
N GLY A 114 -16.44 2.88 -15.01
CA GLY A 114 -15.75 1.58 -15.02
C GLY A 114 -14.75 1.37 -13.87
N SER A 115 -14.32 2.43 -13.20
CA SER A 115 -13.38 2.35 -12.09
C SER A 115 -14.09 1.93 -10.80
N THR A 116 -14.42 0.65 -10.69
CA THR A 116 -15.01 0.07 -9.47
C THR A 116 -14.03 0.00 -8.30
N SER A 117 -12.73 0.13 -8.53
CA SER A 117 -11.70 0.05 -7.47
C SER A 117 -11.21 1.40 -6.95
N LEU A 118 -11.59 2.52 -7.59
CA LEU A 118 -11.18 3.87 -7.19
C LEU A 118 -12.36 4.85 -7.07
N LYS A 119 -13.58 4.35 -6.90
CA LYS A 119 -14.65 5.22 -6.40
C LYS A 119 -14.26 5.60 -4.96
N ALA A 120 -13.53 6.72 -4.84
CA ALA A 120 -13.59 7.49 -3.61
C ALA A 120 -15.08 7.72 -3.37
N GLU A 121 -15.65 7.11 -2.34
CA GLU A 121 -16.98 7.44 -1.88
C GLU A 121 -17.00 8.96 -1.71
N GLU A 122 -18.04 9.63 -2.23
CA GLU A 122 -18.20 11.07 -2.07
C GLU A 122 -18.09 11.39 -0.59
N GLY A 123 -17.01 12.08 -0.20
CA GLY A 123 -16.69 12.41 1.18
C GLY A 123 -15.38 11.83 1.71
N SER A 124 -14.76 10.87 1.05
CA SER A 124 -13.41 10.44 1.44
C SER A 124 -12.36 11.30 0.73
N ASN A 125 -11.69 12.15 1.47
CA ASN A 125 -10.44 12.84 1.06
C ASN A 125 -9.28 11.83 0.83
N GLN A 126 -9.59 10.60 0.43
CA GLN A 126 -8.70 9.44 0.41
C GLN A 126 -8.13 9.13 -0.97
N VAL A 127 -7.75 10.14 -1.71
CA VAL A 127 -7.08 9.95 -3.04
C VAL A 127 -5.57 9.74 -2.83
N LEU A 128 -5.03 9.20 -2.02
CA LEU A 128 -3.65 8.79 -1.69
C LEU A 128 -3.50 8.76 -0.16
N GLY A 129 -4.08 7.73 0.43
CA GLY A 129 -3.97 7.52 1.86
C GLY A 129 -4.35 8.78 2.61
N ALA A 130 -5.52 8.84 3.21
CA ALA A 130 -5.85 9.89 4.16
C ALA A 130 -4.56 10.36 4.81
N GLY A 131 -4.35 11.64 4.96
CA GLY A 131 -3.07 12.17 5.47
C GLY A 131 -2.47 11.35 6.61
N LEU A 132 -1.42 11.75 7.24
CA LEU A 132 -0.72 10.97 8.28
C LEU A 132 -1.66 10.25 9.28
N ASP A 133 -2.86 10.80 9.52
CA ASP A 133 -3.85 10.22 10.44
C ASP A 133 -4.52 8.96 9.86
N GLY A 134 -4.93 8.95 8.60
CA GLY A 134 -5.51 7.75 8.00
C GLY A 134 -4.49 6.62 7.80
N ALA A 135 -3.21 6.95 7.57
CA ALA A 135 -2.16 5.96 7.53
C ALA A 135 -1.91 5.31 8.90
N LYS A 136 -2.11 6.05 9.99
CA LYS A 136 -2.02 5.47 11.35
C LYS A 136 -3.14 4.49 11.62
N GLU A 137 -4.39 4.86 11.30
CA GLU A 137 -5.55 3.99 11.47
C GLU A 137 -5.40 2.68 10.70
N VAL A 138 -4.94 2.75 9.44
CA VAL A 138 -4.62 1.57 8.62
C VAL A 138 -3.54 0.70 9.26
N LEU A 139 -2.50 1.32 9.83
CA LEU A 139 -1.42 0.59 10.51
C LEU A 139 -1.88 -0.01 11.85
N GLU A 140 -2.76 0.66 12.59
CA GLU A 140 -3.34 0.11 13.82
C GLU A 140 -4.11 -1.18 13.53
N VAL A 141 -4.91 -1.19 12.46
CA VAL A 141 -5.59 -2.40 11.99
C VAL A 141 -4.56 -3.46 11.60
N ALA A 142 -3.58 -3.13 10.77
CA ALA A 142 -2.56 -4.08 10.35
C ALA A 142 -1.82 -4.72 11.52
N PHE A 143 -1.47 -3.94 12.56
CA PHE A 143 -0.78 -4.42 13.74
C PHE A 143 -1.66 -5.22 14.72
N SER A 144 -2.99 -5.20 14.57
CA SER A 144 -3.88 -6.07 15.33
C SER A 144 -3.88 -7.53 14.81
N HIS A 145 -3.33 -7.75 13.61
CA HIS A 145 -3.17 -9.05 12.97
C HIS A 145 -1.76 -9.63 13.13
N PRO A 146 -1.55 -10.95 12.96
CA PRO A 146 -0.25 -11.61 13.15
C PRO A 146 0.71 -11.38 11.97
N ILE A 147 0.76 -10.19 11.43
CA ILE A 147 1.68 -9.83 10.34
C ILE A 147 3.13 -9.88 10.78
N LYS A 148 4.04 -10.20 9.86
CA LYS A 148 5.49 -10.27 10.11
C LYS A 148 6.28 -9.17 9.43
N LEU A 149 5.66 -8.46 8.48
CA LEU A 149 6.31 -7.42 7.68
C LEU A 149 5.34 -6.27 7.45
N VAL A 150 5.84 -5.05 7.65
CA VAL A 150 5.22 -3.85 7.08
C VAL A 150 6.22 -3.23 6.11
N ALA A 151 5.82 -3.08 4.86
CA ALA A 151 6.56 -2.38 3.83
C ALA A 151 6.03 -0.95 3.67
N ASN A 152 6.92 -0.01 3.32
CA ASN A 152 6.55 1.33 2.91
C ASN A 152 7.10 1.60 1.51
N ALA A 153 6.23 1.61 0.51
CA ALA A 153 6.63 1.76 -0.89
C ALA A 153 7.19 3.15 -1.25
N LEU A 154 6.99 4.17 -0.41
CA LEU A 154 7.44 5.55 -0.67
C LEU A 154 8.67 5.97 0.17
N GLY A 155 9.59 5.05 0.38
CA GLY A 155 10.89 5.31 0.97
C GLY A 155 11.00 4.97 2.45
N VAL A 156 11.94 5.63 3.14
CA VAL A 156 12.23 5.33 4.54
C VAL A 156 11.01 5.61 5.42
N PRO A 157 10.56 4.64 6.24
CA PRO A 157 9.43 4.84 7.13
C PRO A 157 9.67 6.01 8.09
N PRO A 158 8.66 6.85 8.37
CA PRO A 158 8.80 7.90 9.37
C PRO A 158 8.97 7.30 10.78
N LYS A 159 9.57 8.06 11.68
CA LYS A 159 9.89 7.58 13.04
C LYS A 159 8.68 7.03 13.80
N TRP A 160 7.53 7.68 13.68
CA TRP A 160 6.30 7.24 14.34
C TRP A 160 5.84 5.84 13.87
N MET A 161 5.99 5.53 12.57
CA MET A 161 5.67 4.21 12.02
C MET A 161 6.61 3.14 12.57
N LEU A 162 7.91 3.47 12.70
CA LEU A 162 8.88 2.58 13.32
C LEU A 162 8.58 2.33 14.81
N GLU A 163 8.09 3.34 15.52
CA GLU A 163 7.72 3.23 16.93
C GLU A 163 6.48 2.36 17.11
N MET A 164 5.47 2.49 16.24
CA MET A 164 4.30 1.62 16.24
C MET A 164 4.67 0.15 15.98
N GLY A 165 5.59 -0.11 15.05
CA GLY A 165 6.03 -1.47 14.71
C GLY A 165 6.86 -2.18 15.77
N LYS A 166 7.40 -1.49 16.79
CA LYS A 166 8.26 -2.09 17.82
C LYS A 166 7.53 -2.99 18.81
N GLN A 167 6.23 -2.84 18.98
CA GLN A 167 5.47 -3.57 20.00
C GLN A 167 4.87 -4.90 19.51
N PRO A 168 4.24 -4.99 18.33
CA PRO A 168 3.58 -6.22 17.88
C PRO A 168 4.39 -7.07 16.89
N VAL A 169 5.44 -6.54 16.26
CA VAL A 169 6.15 -7.21 15.15
C VAL A 169 7.65 -7.27 15.40
N SER A 170 8.29 -8.39 15.05
CA SER A 170 9.76 -8.46 14.94
C SER A 170 10.21 -7.52 13.84
N TYR A 171 10.75 -6.38 14.24
CA TYR A 171 11.16 -5.31 13.35
C TYR A 171 12.36 -5.69 12.50
N THR A 172 12.19 -5.65 11.19
CA THR A 172 13.30 -5.78 10.24
C THR A 172 13.28 -4.59 9.29
N HIS A 173 14.33 -3.78 9.34
CA HIS A 173 14.52 -2.67 8.42
C HIS A 173 15.32 -3.16 7.22
N LEU A 174 14.65 -3.34 6.07
CA LEU A 174 15.28 -3.64 4.79
C LEU A 174 15.40 -2.34 3.99
N THR A 175 16.59 -1.74 3.98
CA THR A 175 16.95 -0.72 3.00
C THR A 175 17.70 -1.39 1.86
N LEU A 176 17.10 -1.38 0.67
CA LEU A 176 17.86 -1.64 -0.55
C LEU A 176 18.78 -0.44 -0.79
N PRO A 177 20.10 -0.64 -1.03
CA PRO A 177 20.98 0.45 -1.41
C PRO A 177 20.55 0.97 -2.78
N THR A 178 19.76 2.02 -2.82
CA THR A 178 19.57 2.79 -4.04
C THR A 178 20.86 3.53 -4.31
N LYS A 179 21.60 3.12 -5.35
CA LYS A 179 22.65 3.95 -5.92
C LYS A 179 22.00 5.22 -6.46
N SER A 180 21.95 6.25 -5.64
CA SER A 180 21.80 7.62 -6.13
C SER A 180 23.16 8.02 -6.69
N GLY A 181 23.30 7.95 -8.00
CA GLY A 181 24.54 8.31 -8.65
C GLY A 181 24.37 8.29 -10.15
N VAL A 182 23.95 9.37 -10.71
CA VAL A 182 24.52 10.08 -11.86
C VAL A 182 24.23 11.55 -11.66
#